data_3d15eb1ff6e39cd2559eb6a244282698
#
_entry.id   3d15eb1ff6e39cd2559eb6a244282698
#
_cell.length_a   1.000
_cell.length_b   1.000
_cell.length_c   1.000
_cell.angle_alpha   90.00
_cell.angle_beta   90.00
_cell.angle_gamma   90.00
#
_symmetry.space_group_name_H-M   'P 1'
#
loop_
_entity.id
_entity.type
_entity.pdbx_description
1 polymer ?
#
loop_
_entity_poly.entity_id
_entity_poly.type
_entity_poly.pdbx_seq_one_letter_code
_entity_poly.pdbx_strand_id
1 'polypeptide(L)'
;MISVKKHFGDTSGKYLYLSGWMIAAMRSEFGPLPDQSMHEKTSVPALIEELYTFLRQADARELGDLFTKLDNANDNDRSRIQKEIENFKTHVVPIIADIDAGFGNAEATYLLAKRMIEAGACCIQIENQVSDEKQCGHQDGKVTVPHADFLAKINAIRYAFLELGVEEGIIVARTDSLGAGLTKQLAVSNEPGDLGDQYLSLIHI
;
A
#
# COMPACT_ATOMS: atom_id res chain seq x y z
N MET A 1 -8.43 1.46 14.91
CA MET A 1 -8.67 0.02 15.14
C MET A 1 -9.18 -0.28 16.54
N ILE A 2 -8.69 0.34 17.62
CA ILE A 2 -9.21 0.13 18.99
C ILE A 2 -10.73 0.31 19.06
N SER A 3 -11.25 1.45 18.57
CA SER A 3 -12.71 1.70 18.53
C SER A 3 -13.46 0.72 17.63
N VAL A 4 -12.87 0.27 16.53
CA VAL A 4 -13.44 -0.72 15.62
C VAL A 4 -13.57 -2.07 16.34
N LYS A 5 -12.50 -2.55 16.96
CA LYS A 5 -12.53 -3.79 17.74
C LYS A 5 -13.56 -3.71 18.88
N LYS A 6 -13.58 -2.60 19.62
CA LYS A 6 -14.54 -2.38 20.71
C LYS A 6 -16.00 -2.40 20.22
N HIS A 7 -16.29 -1.88 19.04
CA HIS A 7 -17.65 -1.81 18.50
C HIS A 7 -18.10 -3.12 17.86
N PHE A 8 -17.23 -3.81 17.11
CA PHE A 8 -17.56 -5.01 16.34
C PHE A 8 -17.12 -6.32 17.01
N GLY A 9 -16.41 -6.25 18.13
CA GLY A 9 -15.90 -7.44 18.86
C GLY A 9 -14.56 -7.96 18.33
N ASP A 10 -14.24 -7.70 17.05
CA ASP A 10 -12.97 -8.08 16.44
C ASP A 10 -12.57 -7.14 15.30
N THR A 11 -11.47 -7.45 14.61
CA THR A 11 -10.96 -6.74 13.45
C THR A 11 -11.05 -7.56 12.16
N SER A 12 -11.73 -8.70 12.18
CA SER A 12 -11.87 -9.59 11.02
C SER A 12 -12.48 -8.86 9.82
N GLY A 13 -11.91 -9.08 8.64
CA GLY A 13 -12.34 -8.42 7.40
C GLY A 13 -12.09 -6.91 7.34
N LYS A 14 -11.31 -6.36 8.27
CA LYS A 14 -10.90 -4.96 8.25
C LYS A 14 -9.48 -4.84 7.72
N TYR A 15 -9.18 -3.70 7.12
CA TYR A 15 -7.84 -3.35 6.63
C TYR A 15 -7.64 -1.84 6.72
N LEU A 16 -6.41 -1.40 6.63
CA LEU A 16 -6.05 0.00 6.48
C LEU A 16 -5.59 0.24 5.05
N TYR A 17 -6.08 1.31 4.44
CA TYR A 17 -5.60 1.79 3.16
C TYR A 17 -4.86 3.10 3.33
N LEU A 18 -3.62 3.14 2.88
CA LEU A 18 -2.77 4.32 2.90
C LEU A 18 -2.73 4.93 1.50
N SER A 19 -3.50 5.99 1.33
CA SER A 19 -3.62 6.72 0.06
C SER A 19 -2.42 7.63 -0.17
N GLY A 20 -1.85 7.61 -1.36
CA GLY A 20 -0.81 8.55 -1.81
C GLY A 20 -1.27 10.00 -1.72
N TRP A 21 -2.52 10.28 -2.11
CA TRP A 21 -3.13 11.60 -1.93
C TRP A 21 -3.09 12.11 -0.49
N MET A 22 -3.48 11.27 0.47
CA MET A 22 -3.47 11.65 1.89
C MET A 22 -2.04 11.91 2.39
N ILE A 23 -1.08 11.12 1.94
CA ILE A 23 0.32 11.26 2.32
C ILE A 23 0.88 12.57 1.76
N ALA A 24 0.65 12.87 0.49
CA ALA A 24 1.05 14.13 -0.12
C ALA A 24 0.48 15.34 0.65
N ALA A 25 -0.80 15.28 1.04
CA ALA A 25 -1.47 16.38 1.73
C ALA A 25 -1.05 16.57 3.19
N MET A 26 -0.61 15.51 3.89
CA MET A 26 -0.46 15.53 5.35
C MET A 26 0.94 15.19 5.85
N ARG A 27 1.79 14.55 5.06
CA ARG A 27 3.06 13.95 5.51
C ARG A 27 4.29 14.40 4.75
N SER A 28 4.17 15.28 3.75
CA SER A 28 5.31 15.83 3.05
C SER A 28 6.11 16.78 3.97
N GLU A 29 7.43 16.72 3.91
CA GLU A 29 8.34 17.65 4.59
C GLU A 29 8.22 19.09 4.03
N PHE A 30 7.72 19.23 2.80
CA PHE A 30 7.53 20.54 2.16
C PHE A 30 6.16 21.19 2.50
N GLY A 31 5.41 20.60 3.43
CA GLY A 31 4.03 20.99 3.71
C GLY A 31 3.01 20.31 2.80
N PRO A 32 1.73 20.70 2.83
CA PRO A 32 0.70 20.07 2.02
C PRO A 32 1.01 20.17 0.52
N LEU A 33 1.10 19.02 -0.14
CA LEU A 33 1.35 18.90 -1.58
C LEU A 33 0.11 18.33 -2.30
N PRO A 34 -0.05 18.65 -3.59
CA PRO A 34 -1.05 17.99 -4.43
C PRO A 34 -0.68 16.51 -4.67
N ASP A 35 -1.66 15.74 -5.13
CA ASP A 35 -1.51 14.33 -5.47
C ASP A 35 -0.73 14.13 -6.79
N GLN A 36 0.57 14.36 -6.75
CA GLN A 36 1.48 14.36 -7.90
C GLN A 36 2.81 13.65 -7.63
N SER A 37 2.87 12.75 -6.66
CA SER A 37 4.08 12.00 -6.27
C SER A 37 5.30 12.90 -5.99
N MET A 38 5.08 14.10 -5.48
CA MET A 38 6.15 15.05 -5.15
C MET A 38 6.65 14.91 -3.72
N HIS A 39 5.93 14.16 -2.88
CA HIS A 39 6.39 13.88 -1.52
C HIS A 39 7.57 12.90 -1.53
N GLU A 40 8.27 12.84 -0.40
CA GLU A 40 9.46 12.01 -0.25
C GLU A 40 9.08 10.52 -0.33
N LYS A 41 9.87 9.73 -1.05
CA LYS A 41 9.67 8.27 -1.19
C LYS A 41 9.59 7.55 0.14
N THR A 42 10.22 8.07 1.18
CA THR A 42 10.25 7.49 2.52
C THR A 42 9.00 7.76 3.35
N SER A 43 8.14 8.69 2.94
CA SER A 43 6.94 9.08 3.70
C SER A 43 5.95 7.92 3.88
N VAL A 44 5.73 7.11 2.84
CA VAL A 44 4.81 5.96 2.91
C VAL A 44 5.37 4.86 3.81
N PRO A 45 6.60 4.36 3.62
CA PRO A 45 7.18 3.37 4.53
C PRO A 45 7.20 3.81 5.99
N ALA A 46 7.55 5.07 6.27
CA ALA A 46 7.56 5.61 7.63
C ALA A 46 6.16 5.59 8.27
N LEU A 47 5.11 5.95 7.53
CA LEU A 47 3.75 5.89 8.03
C LEU A 47 3.26 4.44 8.25
N ILE A 48 3.64 3.51 7.39
CA ILE A 48 3.33 2.08 7.58
C ILE A 48 3.94 1.58 8.88
N GLU A 49 5.21 1.85 9.11
CA GLU A 49 5.94 1.45 10.32
C GLU A 49 5.31 2.06 11.59
N GLU A 50 4.97 3.36 11.55
CA GLU A 50 4.29 4.06 12.64
C GLU A 50 2.95 3.38 12.98
N LEU A 51 2.09 3.15 11.97
CA LEU A 51 0.78 2.54 12.17
C LEU A 51 0.89 1.10 12.66
N TYR A 52 1.78 0.32 12.09
CA TYR A 52 2.01 -1.06 12.52
C TYR A 52 2.49 -1.11 13.99
N THR A 53 3.37 -0.22 14.37
CA THR A 53 3.84 -0.08 15.75
C THR A 53 2.70 0.27 16.71
N PHE A 54 1.84 1.22 16.37
CA PHE A 54 0.69 1.57 17.20
C PHE A 54 -0.32 0.43 17.34
N LEU A 55 -0.55 -0.35 16.28
CA LEU A 55 -1.44 -1.52 16.35
C LEU A 55 -0.87 -2.58 17.31
N ARG A 56 0.42 -2.85 17.23
CA ARG A 56 1.11 -3.78 18.15
C ARG A 56 1.13 -3.28 19.60
N GLN A 57 1.32 -1.98 19.79
CA GLN A 57 1.24 -1.39 21.14
C GLN A 57 -0.16 -1.51 21.74
N ALA A 58 -1.20 -1.38 20.91
CA ALA A 58 -2.57 -1.61 21.38
C ALA A 58 -2.78 -3.05 21.84
N ASP A 59 -2.26 -4.04 21.11
CA ASP A 59 -2.27 -5.44 21.50
C ASP A 59 -1.52 -5.67 22.81
N ALA A 60 -0.30 -5.17 22.89
CA ALA A 60 0.53 -5.34 24.10
C ALA A 60 -0.13 -4.75 25.34
N ARG A 61 -0.78 -3.59 25.21
CA ARG A 61 -1.51 -2.95 26.31
C ARG A 61 -2.71 -3.77 26.75
N GLU A 62 -3.57 -4.20 25.82
CA GLU A 62 -4.77 -4.97 26.15
C GLU A 62 -4.40 -6.33 26.75
N LEU A 63 -3.40 -7.03 26.19
CA LEU A 63 -2.90 -8.28 26.77
C LEU A 63 -2.27 -8.06 28.16
N GLY A 64 -1.48 -7.00 28.34
CA GLY A 64 -0.92 -6.64 29.66
C GLY A 64 -2.00 -6.41 30.70
N ASP A 65 -3.08 -5.71 30.34
CA ASP A 65 -4.24 -5.52 31.22
C ASP A 65 -4.93 -6.86 31.57
N LEU A 66 -5.05 -7.79 30.61
CA LEU A 66 -5.63 -9.11 30.81
C LEU A 66 -4.74 -9.98 31.70
N PHE A 67 -3.43 -10.01 31.51
CA PHE A 67 -2.51 -10.72 32.38
C PHE A 67 -2.52 -10.17 33.83
N THR A 68 -2.54 -8.84 33.98
CA THR A 68 -2.66 -8.19 35.27
C THR A 68 -3.97 -8.60 35.99
N LYS A 69 -5.08 -8.66 35.26
CA LYS A 69 -6.36 -9.17 35.80
C LYS A 69 -6.25 -10.64 36.17
N LEU A 70 -5.58 -11.47 35.37
CA LEU A 70 -5.40 -12.89 35.64
C LEU A 70 -4.62 -13.13 36.94
N ASP A 71 -3.54 -12.34 37.15
CA ASP A 71 -2.72 -12.47 38.37
C ASP A 71 -3.47 -12.10 39.65
N ASN A 72 -4.42 -11.17 39.57
CA ASN A 72 -5.23 -10.70 40.67
C ASN A 72 -6.61 -11.43 40.80
N ALA A 73 -6.90 -12.38 39.90
CA ALA A 73 -8.19 -13.05 39.82
C ALA A 73 -8.36 -14.12 40.91
N ASN A 74 -9.58 -14.24 41.44
CA ASN A 74 -10.00 -15.38 42.20
C ASN A 74 -10.21 -16.63 41.31
N ASP A 75 -10.34 -17.80 41.91
CA ASP A 75 -10.47 -19.07 41.18
C ASP A 75 -11.64 -19.09 40.17
N ASN A 76 -12.75 -18.43 40.50
CA ASN A 76 -13.92 -18.38 39.60
C ASN A 76 -13.71 -17.55 38.37
N ASP A 77 -12.99 -16.44 38.49
CA ASP A 77 -12.71 -15.52 37.37
C ASP A 77 -11.50 -15.95 36.52
N ARG A 78 -10.56 -16.68 37.10
CA ARG A 78 -9.32 -17.10 36.47
C ARG A 78 -9.55 -17.84 35.16
N SER A 79 -10.43 -18.82 35.15
CA SER A 79 -10.74 -19.61 33.95
C SER A 79 -11.40 -18.78 32.85
N ARG A 80 -12.19 -17.76 33.19
CA ARG A 80 -12.80 -16.86 32.24
C ARG A 80 -11.76 -15.96 31.58
N ILE A 81 -10.89 -15.32 32.39
CA ILE A 81 -9.84 -14.42 31.90
C ILE A 81 -8.82 -15.19 31.04
N GLN A 82 -8.48 -16.42 31.43
CA GLN A 82 -7.60 -17.27 30.64
C GLN A 82 -8.17 -17.53 29.25
N LYS A 83 -9.46 -17.82 29.13
CA LYS A 83 -10.14 -17.96 27.85
C LYS A 83 -10.15 -16.66 27.02
N GLU A 84 -10.27 -15.49 27.66
CA GLU A 84 -10.19 -14.20 26.99
C GLU A 84 -8.78 -14.00 26.37
N ILE A 85 -7.72 -14.39 27.09
CA ILE A 85 -6.34 -14.34 26.59
C ILE A 85 -6.14 -15.35 25.44
N GLU A 86 -6.58 -16.60 25.60
CA GLU A 86 -6.46 -17.64 24.57
C GLU A 86 -7.19 -17.27 23.26
N ASN A 87 -8.31 -16.57 23.37
CA ASN A 87 -9.12 -16.11 22.24
C ASN A 87 -8.89 -14.65 21.85
N PHE A 88 -7.76 -14.08 22.30
CA PHE A 88 -7.44 -12.70 22.03
C PHE A 88 -7.48 -12.38 20.52
N LYS A 89 -8.14 -11.30 20.17
CA LYS A 89 -8.20 -10.79 18.79
C LYS A 89 -7.28 -9.60 18.63
N THR A 90 -6.33 -9.71 17.72
CA THR A 90 -5.33 -8.67 17.47
C THR A 90 -5.96 -7.38 16.92
N HIS A 91 -5.33 -6.24 17.19
CA HIS A 91 -5.61 -4.98 16.52
C HIS A 91 -4.87 -4.85 15.19
N VAL A 92 -3.86 -5.70 14.94
CA VAL A 92 -3.12 -5.71 13.70
C VAL A 92 -4.04 -6.17 12.57
N VAL A 93 -4.12 -5.36 11.54
CA VAL A 93 -4.91 -5.64 10.33
C VAL A 93 -4.03 -5.48 9.10
N PRO A 94 -4.39 -6.10 7.97
CA PRO A 94 -3.69 -5.90 6.72
C PRO A 94 -3.55 -4.42 6.35
N ILE A 95 -2.37 -4.00 5.91
CA ILE A 95 -2.10 -2.65 5.42
C ILE A 95 -1.93 -2.71 3.91
N ILE A 96 -2.81 -2.01 3.20
CA ILE A 96 -2.73 -1.76 1.76
C ILE A 96 -2.05 -0.42 1.59
N ALA A 97 -0.92 -0.38 0.90
CA ALA A 97 -0.14 0.83 0.71
C ALA A 97 -0.11 1.25 -0.76
N ASP A 98 -0.38 2.52 -1.01
CA ASP A 98 -0.31 3.15 -2.31
C ASP A 98 1.15 3.52 -2.62
N ILE A 99 1.67 3.00 -3.72
CA ILE A 99 3.02 3.32 -4.22
C ILE A 99 2.95 4.30 -5.39
N ASP A 100 1.79 4.93 -5.60
CA ASP A 100 1.55 5.79 -6.77
C ASP A 100 1.96 5.08 -8.07
N ALA A 101 2.72 5.74 -8.93
CA ALA A 101 3.26 5.16 -10.16
C ALA A 101 4.64 4.48 -9.97
N GLY A 102 5.07 4.23 -8.73
CA GLY A 102 6.32 3.54 -8.40
C GLY A 102 7.53 4.45 -8.19
N PHE A 103 7.38 5.77 -8.23
CA PHE A 103 8.44 6.78 -8.02
C PHE A 103 9.69 6.59 -8.88
N GLY A 104 9.51 6.14 -10.12
CA GLY A 104 10.58 5.94 -11.09
C GLY A 104 10.34 4.72 -11.98
N ASN A 105 11.44 4.07 -12.39
CA ASN A 105 11.44 2.84 -13.17
C ASN A 105 11.18 1.58 -12.31
N ALA A 106 11.31 0.40 -12.88
CA ALA A 106 11.08 -0.87 -12.18
C ALA A 106 12.03 -1.08 -10.99
N GLU A 107 13.30 -0.67 -11.10
CA GLU A 107 14.29 -0.79 -10.03
C GLU A 107 13.95 0.13 -8.84
N ALA A 108 13.54 1.38 -9.12
CA ALA A 108 13.08 2.30 -8.09
C ALA A 108 11.81 1.78 -7.40
N THR A 109 10.88 1.22 -8.18
CA THR A 109 9.65 0.58 -7.68
C THR A 109 9.97 -0.61 -6.78
N TYR A 110 10.92 -1.47 -7.17
CA TYR A 110 11.39 -2.59 -6.35
C TYR A 110 11.92 -2.13 -5.00
N LEU A 111 12.84 -1.16 -4.99
CA LEU A 111 13.44 -0.65 -3.75
C LEU A 111 12.42 -0.06 -2.79
N LEU A 112 11.46 0.71 -3.32
CA LEU A 112 10.42 1.31 -2.52
C LEU A 112 9.43 0.25 -2.01
N ALA A 113 8.98 -0.67 -2.86
CA ALA A 113 8.11 -1.77 -2.48
C ALA A 113 8.73 -2.62 -1.37
N LYS A 114 10.01 -2.96 -1.50
CA LYS A 114 10.75 -3.69 -0.46
C LYS A 114 10.69 -2.98 0.88
N ARG A 115 10.96 -1.66 0.93
CA ARG A 115 10.86 -0.87 2.16
C ARG A 115 9.45 -0.84 2.73
N MET A 116 8.42 -0.76 1.89
CA MET A 116 7.02 -0.77 2.33
C MET A 116 6.62 -2.13 2.94
N ILE A 117 7.08 -3.23 2.33
CA ILE A 117 6.84 -4.59 2.83
C ILE A 117 7.57 -4.81 4.15
N GLU A 118 8.86 -4.43 4.25
CA GLU A 118 9.63 -4.47 5.49
C GLU A 118 8.97 -3.67 6.63
N ALA A 119 8.34 -2.54 6.30
CA ALA A 119 7.59 -1.72 7.25
C ALA A 119 6.26 -2.34 7.70
N GLY A 120 5.74 -3.35 6.99
CA GLY A 120 4.54 -4.11 7.36
C GLY A 120 3.39 -4.07 6.35
N ALA A 121 3.58 -3.53 5.15
CA ALA A 121 2.56 -3.63 4.10
C ALA A 121 2.44 -5.06 3.58
N CYS A 122 1.22 -5.57 3.48
CA CYS A 122 0.92 -6.87 2.88
C CYS A 122 0.29 -6.76 1.49
N CYS A 123 -0.11 -5.57 1.11
CA CYS A 123 -0.68 -5.27 -0.20
C CYS A 123 -0.13 -3.95 -0.71
N ILE A 124 0.29 -3.92 -1.97
CA ILE A 124 0.79 -2.72 -2.65
C ILE A 124 -0.09 -2.42 -3.84
N GLN A 125 -0.63 -1.20 -3.88
CA GLN A 125 -1.36 -0.69 -5.04
C GLN A 125 -0.43 0.16 -5.88
N ILE A 126 -0.39 -0.12 -7.18
CA ILE A 126 0.39 0.66 -8.16
C ILE A 126 -0.49 1.05 -9.34
N GLU A 127 -0.27 2.23 -9.88
CA GLU A 127 -0.98 2.74 -11.06
C GLU A 127 -0.06 2.92 -12.28
N ASN A 128 -0.67 2.92 -13.46
CA ASN A 128 0.06 2.94 -14.74
C ASN A 128 0.43 4.34 -15.25
N GLN A 129 0.46 5.35 -14.39
CA GLN A 129 0.92 6.68 -14.78
C GLN A 129 2.45 6.75 -14.90
N VAL A 130 2.94 7.73 -15.64
CA VAL A 130 4.37 8.11 -15.64
C VAL A 130 4.70 8.76 -14.30
N SER A 131 5.74 8.28 -13.61
CA SER A 131 6.02 8.67 -12.23
C SER A 131 6.31 10.16 -12.04
N ASP A 132 7.02 10.77 -12.97
CA ASP A 132 7.40 12.20 -12.95
C ASP A 132 6.35 13.15 -13.56
N GLU A 133 5.28 12.57 -14.11
CA GLU A 133 4.14 13.31 -14.69
C GLU A 133 2.81 12.93 -14.00
N LYS A 134 2.88 12.25 -12.86
CA LYS A 134 1.73 11.76 -12.12
C LYS A 134 0.81 12.88 -11.68
N GLN A 135 -0.47 12.67 -11.90
CA GLN A 135 -1.56 13.56 -11.48
C GLN A 135 -2.59 12.78 -10.65
N CYS A 136 -3.48 13.51 -9.97
CA CYS A 136 -4.64 12.91 -9.35
C CYS A 136 -5.46 12.13 -10.37
N GLY A 137 -5.86 10.90 -10.04
CA GLY A 137 -6.60 10.01 -10.93
C GLY A 137 -7.92 10.57 -11.47
N HIS A 138 -8.48 11.59 -10.81
CA HIS A 138 -9.70 12.29 -11.26
C HIS A 138 -9.47 13.34 -12.35
N GLN A 139 -8.22 13.70 -12.63
CA GLN A 139 -7.89 14.71 -13.63
C GLN A 139 -7.82 14.09 -15.02
N ASP A 140 -8.17 14.91 -16.02
CA ASP A 140 -7.96 14.57 -17.44
C ASP A 140 -6.53 14.90 -17.86
N GLY A 141 -6.07 14.26 -18.95
CA GLY A 141 -4.75 14.52 -19.51
C GLY A 141 -3.60 13.80 -18.83
N LYS A 142 -3.89 12.79 -18.01
CA LYS A 142 -2.87 11.92 -17.41
C LYS A 142 -1.99 11.27 -18.49
N VAL A 143 -0.74 11.03 -18.15
CA VAL A 143 0.21 10.33 -19.02
C VAL A 143 0.45 8.93 -18.48
N THR A 144 0.16 7.91 -19.28
CA THR A 144 0.35 6.51 -18.90
C THR A 144 1.65 5.95 -19.45
N VAL A 145 2.16 4.89 -18.83
CA VAL A 145 3.30 4.14 -19.34
C VAL A 145 2.85 3.02 -20.28
N PRO A 146 3.70 2.56 -21.20
CA PRO A 146 3.46 1.35 -21.98
C PRO A 146 3.21 0.13 -21.09
N HIS A 147 2.44 -0.85 -21.59
CA HIS A 147 2.12 -2.06 -20.84
C HIS A 147 3.37 -2.82 -20.36
N ALA A 148 4.39 -2.90 -21.21
CA ALA A 148 5.65 -3.58 -20.85
C ALA A 148 6.32 -2.94 -19.62
N ASP A 149 6.34 -1.61 -19.55
CA ASP A 149 6.91 -0.86 -18.43
C ASP A 149 6.07 -1.05 -17.16
N PHE A 150 4.76 -1.06 -17.29
CA PHE A 150 3.86 -1.30 -16.15
C PHE A 150 4.00 -2.73 -15.63
N LEU A 151 4.06 -3.73 -16.52
CA LEU A 151 4.30 -5.12 -16.13
C LEU A 151 5.67 -5.31 -15.47
N ALA A 152 6.72 -4.61 -15.93
CA ALA A 152 8.03 -4.63 -15.30
C ALA A 152 7.96 -4.10 -13.85
N LYS A 153 7.20 -3.03 -13.59
CA LYS A 153 6.98 -2.51 -12.23
C LYS A 153 6.18 -3.48 -11.35
N ILE A 154 5.13 -4.09 -11.89
CA ILE A 154 4.35 -5.13 -11.18
C ILE A 154 5.25 -6.32 -10.81
N ASN A 155 6.07 -6.79 -11.76
CA ASN A 155 7.03 -7.87 -11.51
C ASN A 155 8.07 -7.48 -10.46
N ALA A 156 8.52 -6.24 -10.45
CA ALA A 156 9.44 -5.70 -9.44
C ALA A 156 8.84 -5.77 -8.02
N ILE A 157 7.57 -5.40 -7.86
CA ILE A 157 6.85 -5.53 -6.58
C ILE A 157 6.70 -7.02 -6.21
N ARG A 158 6.34 -7.88 -7.16
CA ARG A 158 6.21 -9.32 -6.90
C ARG A 158 7.54 -9.92 -6.45
N TYR A 159 8.62 -9.52 -7.10
CA TYR A 159 9.97 -9.96 -6.72
C TYR A 159 10.32 -9.52 -5.29
N ALA A 160 10.00 -8.28 -4.89
CA ALA A 160 10.23 -7.80 -3.54
C ALA A 160 9.47 -8.64 -2.49
N PHE A 161 8.21 -9.00 -2.75
CA PHE A 161 7.45 -9.91 -1.89
C PHE A 161 8.11 -11.28 -1.75
N LEU A 162 8.51 -11.88 -2.87
CA LEU A 162 9.14 -13.22 -2.89
C LEU A 162 10.49 -13.22 -2.18
N GLU A 163 11.33 -12.21 -2.41
CA GLU A 163 12.64 -12.06 -1.76
C GLU A 163 12.51 -11.98 -0.23
N LEU A 164 11.47 -11.31 0.25
CA LEU A 164 11.18 -11.17 1.69
C LEU A 164 10.41 -12.36 2.28
N GLY A 165 10.14 -13.41 1.49
CA GLY A 165 9.40 -14.58 1.93
C GLY A 165 7.89 -14.34 2.15
N VAL A 166 7.33 -13.29 1.59
CA VAL A 166 5.91 -12.96 1.66
C VAL A 166 5.20 -13.48 0.40
N GLU A 167 5.00 -14.78 0.32
CA GLU A 167 4.47 -15.45 -0.88
C GLU A 167 3.05 -14.99 -1.24
N GLU A 168 2.21 -14.73 -0.24
CA GLU A 168 0.82 -14.30 -0.39
C GLU A 168 0.64 -12.77 -0.48
N GLY A 169 1.73 -12.02 -0.69
CA GLY A 169 1.67 -10.59 -0.89
C GLY A 169 0.77 -10.22 -2.07
N ILE A 170 -0.12 -9.25 -1.88
CA ILE A 170 -1.12 -8.83 -2.86
C ILE A 170 -0.63 -7.61 -3.63
N ILE A 171 -0.86 -7.59 -4.93
CA ILE A 171 -0.61 -6.42 -5.78
C ILE A 171 -1.95 -5.99 -6.38
N VAL A 172 -2.33 -4.73 -6.15
CA VAL A 172 -3.46 -4.10 -6.81
C VAL A 172 -2.94 -3.28 -7.98
N ALA A 173 -3.13 -3.79 -9.18
CA ALA A 173 -2.81 -3.08 -10.41
C ALA A 173 -3.97 -2.15 -10.79
N ARG A 174 -3.78 -0.84 -10.57
CA ARG A 174 -4.75 0.20 -10.93
C ARG A 174 -4.46 0.70 -12.34
N THR A 175 -5.50 1.03 -13.08
CA THR A 175 -5.37 1.75 -14.35
C THR A 175 -5.97 3.15 -14.23
N ASP A 176 -5.22 4.14 -14.66
CA ASP A 176 -5.64 5.53 -14.79
C ASP A 176 -5.82 5.95 -16.26
N SER A 177 -6.01 4.98 -17.15
CA SER A 177 -6.20 5.23 -18.59
C SER A 177 -7.49 5.98 -18.92
N LEU A 178 -8.51 5.90 -18.06
CA LEU A 178 -9.71 6.71 -18.23
C LEU A 178 -9.37 8.21 -18.06
N GLY A 179 -9.62 9.01 -19.09
CA GLY A 179 -9.26 10.43 -19.12
C GLY A 179 -7.77 10.69 -19.37
N ALA A 180 -6.96 9.67 -19.66
CA ALA A 180 -5.57 9.86 -20.05
C ALA A 180 -5.49 10.50 -21.44
N GLY A 181 -4.59 11.48 -21.62
CA GLY A 181 -4.38 12.17 -22.88
C GLY A 181 -3.26 11.58 -23.73
N LEU A 182 -2.28 10.96 -23.10
CA LEU A 182 -1.06 10.47 -23.73
C LEU A 182 -0.59 9.15 -23.10
N THR A 183 0.09 8.34 -23.92
CA THR A 183 1.01 7.30 -23.43
C THR A 183 2.43 7.76 -23.71
N LYS A 184 3.34 7.58 -22.75
CA LYS A 184 4.75 7.94 -22.92
C LYS A 184 5.29 7.23 -24.16
N GLN A 185 5.77 8.00 -25.12
CA GLN A 185 6.27 7.46 -26.38
C GLN A 185 7.46 6.51 -26.13
N LEU A 186 7.30 5.29 -26.57
CA LEU A 186 8.44 4.45 -26.94
C LEU A 186 9.07 5.04 -28.21
N ALA A 187 10.36 4.79 -28.43
CA ALA A 187 10.97 5.07 -29.71
C ALA A 187 10.12 4.40 -30.79
N VAL A 188 9.49 5.22 -31.64
CA VAL A 188 8.63 4.69 -32.69
C VAL A 188 9.54 4.07 -33.74
N SER A 189 9.41 2.77 -33.93
CA SER A 189 9.99 2.11 -35.11
C SER A 189 9.24 2.57 -36.36
N ASN A 190 9.96 2.73 -37.47
CA ASN A 190 9.35 3.03 -38.77
C ASN A 190 8.73 1.77 -39.41
N GLU A 191 8.74 0.62 -38.73
CA GLU A 191 8.20 -0.64 -39.26
C GLU A 191 6.69 -0.74 -38.92
N PRO A 192 5.84 -0.94 -39.94
CA PRO A 192 4.39 -1.13 -39.73
C PRO A 192 4.11 -2.32 -38.82
N GLY A 193 3.32 -2.12 -37.79
CA GLY A 193 2.91 -3.17 -36.86
C GLY A 193 3.85 -3.36 -35.66
N ASP A 194 4.78 -2.47 -35.44
CA ASP A 194 5.60 -2.51 -34.23
C ASP A 194 4.78 -2.20 -32.97
N LEU A 195 5.22 -2.75 -31.83
CA LEU A 195 4.53 -2.66 -30.53
C LEU A 195 4.17 -1.23 -30.12
N GLY A 196 4.91 -0.21 -30.58
CA GLY A 196 4.61 1.20 -30.36
C GLY A 196 3.22 1.61 -30.87
N ASP A 197 2.80 1.11 -32.03
CA ASP A 197 1.50 1.44 -32.62
C ASP A 197 0.32 0.82 -31.84
N GLN A 198 0.53 -0.30 -31.17
CA GLN A 198 -0.48 -0.96 -30.36
C GLN A 198 -0.83 -0.18 -29.10
N TYR A 199 0.13 0.54 -28.52
CA TYR A 199 -0.10 1.34 -27.32
C TYR A 199 -0.84 2.64 -27.56
N LEU A 200 -0.66 3.23 -28.74
CA LEU A 200 -1.37 4.44 -29.13
C LEU A 200 -2.86 4.20 -29.39
N SER A 201 -3.23 2.98 -29.80
CA SER A 201 -4.64 2.63 -30.06
C SER A 201 -5.46 2.33 -28.80
N LEU A 202 -4.82 2.03 -27.66
CA LEU A 202 -5.50 1.72 -26.42
C LEU A 202 -5.95 2.94 -25.61
N ILE A 203 -5.50 4.14 -26.00
CA ILE A 203 -5.91 5.40 -25.39
C ILE A 203 -7.32 5.82 -25.83
N HIS A 204 -7.85 5.23 -26.89
CA HIS A 204 -9.10 5.59 -27.53
C HIS A 204 -10.25 4.59 -27.28
N ILE A 205 -10.11 3.69 -26.31
CA ILE A 205 -11.17 2.74 -25.92
C ILE A 205 -12.04 3.31 -24.80
#